data_835affc71782dad3a9d6cf0c44346ad3
#
_entry.id   835affc71782dad3a9d6cf0c44346ad3
#
_cell.length_a   1.000
_cell.length_b   1.000
_cell.length_c   1.000
_cell.angle_alpha   90.00
_cell.angle_beta   90.00
_cell.angle_gamma   90.00
#
_symmetry.space_group_name_H-M   'P 1'
#
loop_
_entity.id
_entity.type
_entity.pdbx_description
1 polymer ?
#
loop_
_entity_poly.entity_id
_entity_poly.type
_entity_poly.pdbx_seq_one_letter_code
_entity_poly.pdbx_strand_id
1 'polypeptide(L)'
;MASLPEPVARLALAEITRPPVPLAIPNGYRLNDKGLFWEDGENWRLVAGSFAVLALTRDRHNQSWGVLLQWHDHDGQVHRMAVARAALAGDGREVRQALLDRGLHISAATRDRNALLAFLTQVTTTARARAVSRVGWRDGCFALPDRTIAPDGADLVVYQGQGLAEHDYRAAGTLEGWQGEVARHAIGNSRLAIALCAGFVGPLLGLVGAEGGGLHLRGPSSIGKSTALEAAASIWGPKAFVRQWRATANGLEGAAELANETLLVLDELAQLAPAEAGNVAYMLANGCGKSRASQTGDARAAKRWLTFFLSSGEVSLADHARSDGRGKRNPAGQEVRILDIDADAGQGLGLFDTLHDAASGDALARTIKRGADEHHGHAGPAFVQSLLGQLESLPALIRAGVDAFARKALPPGATGQEIRACQRLGLLAMAGELASRNGILPWPDGEATRAARTIFAAWLAARGGVGAAEDRAAVQQVAGFIATHGAGRFQPITGEAPTVINNRAGFWRQDEQGGREYLIHPQTWSGEVCQGMNPTTVANLLAQRGYLRSGINGKNAQSVSLPGLGKARVYAVSSRICQDEAA
;
A
#
# COMPACT_ATOMS: atom_id res chain seq x y z
N MET A 1 -4.05 22.20 34.73
CA MET A 1 -3.29 22.95 33.73
C MET A 1 -1.90 22.32 33.68
N ALA A 2 -1.68 21.35 32.81
CA ALA A 2 -0.37 20.78 32.56
C ALA A 2 0.30 21.64 31.48
N SER A 3 1.51 22.12 31.79
CA SER A 3 2.33 22.95 30.89
C SER A 3 2.55 22.25 29.56
N LEU A 4 2.32 22.97 28.48
CA LEU A 4 2.70 22.58 27.12
C LEU A 4 4.20 22.24 27.09
N PRO A 5 4.60 21.15 26.41
CA PRO A 5 6.02 20.89 26.18
C PRO A 5 6.59 22.01 25.29
N GLU A 6 7.83 22.40 25.60
CA GLU A 6 8.57 23.39 24.80
C GLU A 6 8.60 23.03 23.32
N PRO A 7 8.65 24.02 22.40
CA PRO A 7 8.67 23.77 20.97
C PRO A 7 9.86 22.89 20.61
N VAL A 8 9.58 21.86 19.80
CA VAL A 8 10.56 20.92 19.26
C VAL A 8 11.76 21.70 18.73
N ALA A 9 12.84 21.69 19.50
CA ALA A 9 14.09 22.31 19.13
C ALA A 9 14.52 21.76 17.75
N ARG A 10 14.94 22.68 16.88
CA ARG A 10 15.48 22.46 15.55
C ARG A 10 16.05 21.06 15.39
N LEU A 11 15.47 20.28 14.47
CA LEU A 11 16.05 19.01 13.98
C LEU A 11 17.41 19.30 13.34
N ALA A 12 18.40 19.56 14.18
CA ALA A 12 19.78 19.41 13.78
C ALA A 12 19.95 17.91 13.50
N LEU A 13 20.23 17.55 12.25
CA LEU A 13 20.83 16.25 11.92
C LEU A 13 21.91 16.01 12.98
N ALA A 14 21.69 15.00 13.83
CA ALA A 14 22.68 14.66 14.83
C ALA A 14 23.96 14.38 14.06
N GLU A 15 24.88 15.35 14.04
CA GLU A 15 26.25 15.10 13.67
C GLU A 15 26.68 13.99 14.60
N ILE A 16 26.92 12.79 14.05
CA ILE A 16 27.57 11.73 14.81
C ILE A 16 29.02 12.19 14.99
N THR A 17 29.23 13.11 15.92
CA THR A 17 30.54 13.45 16.47
C THR A 17 30.98 12.33 17.39
N ARG A 18 31.21 11.14 16.82
CA ARG A 18 32.03 10.15 17.52
C ARG A 18 33.47 10.60 17.43
N PRO A 19 34.25 10.48 18.53
CA PRO A 19 35.68 10.77 18.47
C PRO A 19 36.30 9.95 17.33
N PRO A 20 37.32 10.46 16.64
CA PRO A 20 37.94 9.77 15.53
C PRO A 20 38.42 8.39 15.98
N VAL A 21 37.76 7.37 15.46
CA VAL A 21 38.12 5.97 15.73
C VAL A 21 39.34 5.65 14.87
N PRO A 22 40.37 4.94 15.41
CA PRO A 22 41.54 4.60 14.63
C PRO A 22 41.20 3.90 13.33
N LEU A 23 41.58 4.51 12.21
CA LEU A 23 41.44 3.98 10.88
C LEU A 23 42.75 3.30 10.47
N ALA A 24 42.70 2.00 10.19
CA ALA A 24 43.85 1.32 9.61
C ALA A 24 43.82 1.48 8.08
N ILE A 25 44.62 2.41 7.60
CA ILE A 25 44.79 2.68 6.18
C ILE A 25 45.74 1.63 5.58
N PRO A 26 45.36 0.97 4.47
CA PRO A 26 46.25 0.00 3.82
C PRO A 26 47.59 0.61 3.37
N ASN A 27 48.65 -0.19 3.34
CA ASN A 27 49.94 0.25 2.85
C ASN A 27 49.83 0.77 1.42
N GLY A 28 50.59 1.83 1.10
CA GLY A 28 50.54 2.48 -0.20
C GLY A 28 49.34 3.44 -0.37
N TYR A 29 48.58 3.73 0.68
CA TYR A 29 47.50 4.72 0.64
C TYR A 29 47.66 5.81 1.69
N ARG A 30 47.09 6.99 1.38
CA ARG A 30 46.92 8.12 2.33
C ARG A 30 45.54 8.70 2.15
N LEU A 31 44.82 8.86 3.27
CA LEU A 31 43.51 9.52 3.32
C LEU A 31 43.63 10.75 4.22
N ASN A 32 43.31 11.94 3.69
CA ASN A 32 43.37 13.21 4.42
C ASN A 32 42.27 14.17 3.91
N ASP A 33 42.30 15.41 4.37
CA ASP A 33 41.38 16.50 3.98
C ASP A 33 41.37 16.84 2.50
N LYS A 34 42.46 16.52 1.75
CA LYS A 34 42.55 16.71 0.31
C LYS A 34 42.01 15.55 -0.52
N GLY A 35 41.86 14.38 0.09
CA GLY A 35 41.32 13.18 -0.56
C GLY A 35 42.07 11.89 -0.27
N LEU A 36 41.75 10.89 -1.07
CA LEU A 36 42.42 9.60 -1.08
C LEU A 36 43.54 9.61 -2.13
N PHE A 37 44.73 9.26 -1.69
CA PHE A 37 45.93 9.11 -2.54
C PHE A 37 46.41 7.67 -2.48
N TRP A 38 46.99 7.18 -3.58
CA TRP A 38 47.74 5.94 -3.63
C TRP A 38 49.12 6.16 -4.22
N GLU A 39 50.05 5.29 -3.85
CA GLU A 39 51.46 5.35 -4.26
C GLU A 39 51.61 4.63 -5.61
N ASP A 40 52.09 5.41 -6.63
CA ASP A 40 52.42 4.90 -7.96
C ASP A 40 53.90 5.13 -8.21
N GLY A 41 54.72 4.20 -7.76
CA GLY A 41 56.16 4.36 -7.71
C GLY A 41 56.58 5.41 -6.69
N GLU A 42 57.31 6.46 -7.11
CA GLU A 42 57.76 7.56 -6.25
C GLU A 42 56.67 8.64 -6.05
N ASN A 43 55.53 8.57 -6.76
CA ASN A 43 54.53 9.63 -6.79
C ASN A 43 53.25 9.27 -6.09
N TRP A 44 52.62 10.25 -5.43
CA TRP A 44 51.29 10.13 -4.84
C TRP A 44 50.24 10.64 -5.82
N ARG A 45 49.33 9.76 -6.23
CA ARG A 45 48.23 10.08 -7.17
C ARG A 45 46.92 10.26 -6.42
N LEU A 46 46.21 11.34 -6.73
CA LEU A 46 44.85 11.57 -6.22
C LEU A 46 43.87 10.57 -6.88
N VAL A 47 43.21 9.77 -6.07
CA VAL A 47 42.25 8.71 -6.44
C VAL A 47 40.83 9.22 -6.36
N ALA A 48 40.51 9.86 -5.24
CA ALA A 48 39.18 10.42 -4.97
C ALA A 48 39.28 11.65 -4.06
N GLY A 49 38.24 12.48 -4.10
CA GLY A 49 38.08 13.61 -3.17
C GLY A 49 38.03 13.17 -1.71
N SER A 50 37.96 14.13 -0.81
CA SER A 50 37.96 13.88 0.63
C SER A 50 36.69 13.15 1.06
N PHE A 51 36.85 12.08 1.84
CA PHE A 51 35.76 11.36 2.52
C PHE A 51 36.26 10.75 3.85
N ALA A 52 35.34 10.48 4.75
CA ALA A 52 35.63 9.75 5.99
C ALA A 52 35.08 8.32 5.92
N VAL A 53 35.81 7.37 6.51
CA VAL A 53 35.33 6.01 6.80
C VAL A 53 34.84 5.99 8.24
N LEU A 54 33.52 5.96 8.44
CA LEU A 54 32.90 6.07 9.75
C LEU A 54 32.86 4.74 10.50
N ALA A 55 32.62 3.63 9.80
CA ALA A 55 32.51 2.30 10.40
C ALA A 55 32.63 1.20 9.34
N LEU A 56 32.94 -0.02 9.78
CA LEU A 56 32.61 -1.21 9.01
C LEU A 56 31.18 -1.64 9.31
N THR A 57 30.42 -1.95 8.26
CA THR A 57 29.03 -2.39 8.38
C THR A 57 28.95 -3.91 8.37
N ARG A 58 27.94 -4.48 9.07
CA ARG A 58 27.59 -5.91 9.04
C ARG A 58 26.13 -6.09 9.48
N ASP A 59 25.49 -7.16 9.01
CA ASP A 59 24.15 -7.51 9.46
C ASP A 59 24.17 -8.19 10.87
N ARG A 60 23.00 -8.57 11.38
CA ARG A 60 22.84 -9.24 12.67
C ARG A 60 23.50 -10.62 12.76
N HIS A 61 23.78 -11.24 11.64
CA HIS A 61 24.43 -12.56 11.54
C HIS A 61 25.94 -12.47 11.31
N ASN A 62 26.51 -11.25 11.42
CA ASN A 62 27.90 -10.97 11.08
C ASN A 62 28.24 -11.24 9.60
N GLN A 63 27.26 -11.06 8.72
CA GLN A 63 27.39 -11.18 7.27
C GLN A 63 27.17 -9.82 6.60
N SER A 64 27.14 -9.79 5.27
CA SER A 64 26.86 -8.57 4.49
C SER A 64 27.81 -7.42 4.83
N TRP A 65 29.09 -7.72 5.02
CA TRP A 65 30.10 -6.74 5.37
C TRP A 65 30.21 -5.63 4.35
N GLY A 66 30.44 -4.41 4.83
CA GLY A 66 30.59 -3.21 4.02
C GLY A 66 31.38 -2.12 4.73
N VAL A 67 31.36 -0.94 4.15
CA VAL A 67 32.03 0.27 4.64
C VAL A 67 31.03 1.42 4.64
N LEU A 68 30.92 2.15 5.74
CA LEU A 68 30.13 3.38 5.83
C LEU A 68 31.02 4.58 5.53
N LEU A 69 30.70 5.31 4.49
CA LEU A 69 31.41 6.51 4.02
C LEU A 69 30.60 7.77 4.31
N GLN A 70 31.32 8.90 4.53
CA GLN A 70 30.74 10.23 4.59
C GLN A 70 31.63 11.20 3.83
N TRP A 71 31.04 12.12 3.05
CA TRP A 71 31.75 13.17 2.34
C TRP A 71 30.86 14.41 2.20
N HIS A 72 31.45 15.50 1.74
CA HIS A 72 30.74 16.71 1.34
C HIS A 72 30.79 16.81 -0.19
N ASP A 73 29.68 17.19 -0.79
CA ASP A 73 29.64 17.53 -2.21
C ASP A 73 30.21 18.95 -2.45
N HIS A 74 30.12 19.41 -3.72
CA HIS A 74 30.63 20.73 -4.12
C HIS A 74 29.86 21.90 -3.49
N ASP A 75 28.62 21.67 -3.02
CA ASP A 75 27.80 22.68 -2.36
C ASP A 75 27.88 22.58 -0.82
N GLY A 76 28.77 21.71 -0.32
CA GLY A 76 28.99 21.50 1.11
C GLY A 76 27.91 20.61 1.79
N GLN A 77 27.05 19.98 1.03
CA GLN A 77 26.05 19.05 1.59
C GLN A 77 26.72 17.74 2.04
N VAL A 78 26.32 17.25 3.20
CA VAL A 78 26.85 15.99 3.75
C VAL A 78 26.13 14.80 3.16
N HIS A 79 26.89 13.91 2.55
CA HIS A 79 26.40 12.62 2.07
C HIS A 79 26.93 11.47 2.91
N ARG A 80 26.10 10.47 3.16
CA ARG A 80 26.48 9.19 3.79
C ARG A 80 26.02 8.02 2.94
N MET A 81 26.87 7.01 2.82
CA MET A 81 26.54 5.80 2.06
C MET A 81 27.24 4.58 2.65
N ALA A 82 26.46 3.52 2.90
CA ALA A 82 27.00 2.21 3.23
C ALA A 82 27.23 1.43 1.92
N VAL A 83 28.49 1.08 1.66
CA VAL A 83 28.91 0.33 0.48
C VAL A 83 29.13 -1.13 0.89
N ALA A 84 28.31 -2.04 0.38
CA ALA A 84 28.52 -3.47 0.59
C ALA A 84 29.82 -3.94 -0.09
N ARG A 85 30.67 -4.69 0.60
CA ARG A 85 31.90 -5.24 0.00
C ARG A 85 31.60 -6.18 -1.17
N ALA A 86 30.48 -6.87 -1.16
CA ALA A 86 30.03 -7.68 -2.28
C ALA A 86 29.86 -6.87 -3.59
N ALA A 87 29.46 -5.60 -3.50
CA ALA A 87 29.36 -4.70 -4.66
C ALA A 87 30.72 -4.26 -5.23
N LEU A 88 31.81 -4.49 -4.50
CA LEU A 88 33.19 -4.24 -4.94
C LEU A 88 33.86 -5.44 -5.60
N ALA A 89 33.21 -6.64 -5.57
CA ALA A 89 33.79 -7.87 -6.11
C ALA A 89 33.90 -7.91 -7.64
N GLY A 90 33.13 -7.06 -8.34
CA GLY A 90 33.20 -6.88 -9.80
C GLY A 90 34.04 -5.67 -10.19
N ASP A 91 33.63 -5.00 -11.26
CA ASP A 91 34.29 -3.77 -11.72
C ASP A 91 33.96 -2.54 -10.85
N GLY A 92 33.05 -2.67 -9.89
CA GLY A 92 32.61 -1.62 -8.98
C GLY A 92 31.94 -0.41 -9.66
N ARG A 93 31.44 -0.58 -10.88
CA ARG A 93 30.81 0.50 -11.68
C ARG A 93 29.66 1.17 -10.95
N GLU A 94 28.75 0.37 -10.38
CA GLU A 94 27.57 0.88 -9.68
C GLU A 94 27.98 1.71 -8.44
N VAL A 95 28.99 1.26 -7.69
CA VAL A 95 29.51 1.99 -6.52
C VAL A 95 30.09 3.32 -6.96
N ARG A 96 30.95 3.33 -7.98
CA ARG A 96 31.55 4.59 -8.49
C ARG A 96 30.49 5.55 -9.02
N GLN A 97 29.52 5.04 -9.76
CA GLN A 97 28.41 5.85 -10.26
C GLN A 97 27.66 6.51 -9.12
N ALA A 98 27.27 5.76 -8.09
CA ALA A 98 26.55 6.28 -6.93
C ALA A 98 27.35 7.31 -6.12
N LEU A 99 28.66 7.17 -6.05
CA LEU A 99 29.55 8.15 -5.39
C LEU A 99 29.67 9.43 -6.23
N LEU A 100 29.84 9.32 -7.56
CA LEU A 100 29.90 10.45 -8.48
C LEU A 100 28.59 11.22 -8.53
N ASP A 101 27.45 10.53 -8.60
CA ASP A 101 26.11 11.13 -8.64
C ASP A 101 25.82 11.98 -7.38
N ARG A 102 26.49 11.66 -6.26
CA ARG A 102 26.42 12.41 -5.00
C ARG A 102 27.62 13.34 -4.78
N GLY A 103 28.29 13.73 -5.85
CA GLY A 103 29.31 14.77 -5.84
C GLY A 103 30.70 14.40 -5.30
N LEU A 104 30.97 13.10 -5.01
CA LEU A 104 32.33 12.70 -4.67
C LEU A 104 33.20 12.66 -5.91
N HIS A 105 34.25 13.47 -5.95
CA HIS A 105 35.24 13.41 -7.05
C HIS A 105 35.93 12.05 -7.09
N ILE A 106 36.01 11.44 -8.29
CA ILE A 106 36.76 10.19 -8.55
C ILE A 106 37.59 10.38 -9.82
N SER A 107 38.88 10.04 -9.78
CA SER A 107 39.78 10.09 -10.93
C SER A 107 39.25 9.29 -12.12
N ALA A 108 39.40 9.82 -13.32
CA ALA A 108 38.97 9.17 -14.55
C ALA A 108 39.91 8.01 -14.98
N ALA A 109 41.15 7.92 -14.44
CA ALA A 109 42.11 6.90 -14.81
C ALA A 109 41.72 5.52 -14.28
N THR A 110 41.82 4.47 -15.11
CA THR A 110 41.44 3.11 -14.72
C THR A 110 42.26 2.58 -13.53
N ARG A 111 43.55 2.92 -13.45
CA ARG A 111 44.41 2.56 -12.30
C ARG A 111 43.89 3.13 -10.99
N ASP A 112 43.52 4.41 -10.98
CA ASP A 112 43.05 5.11 -9.80
C ASP A 112 41.66 4.55 -9.37
N ARG A 113 40.79 4.23 -10.32
CA ARG A 113 39.50 3.55 -10.02
C ARG A 113 39.71 2.21 -9.36
N ASN A 114 40.64 1.40 -9.84
CA ASN A 114 40.98 0.12 -9.22
C ASN A 114 41.61 0.33 -7.83
N ALA A 115 42.42 1.36 -7.63
CA ALA A 115 42.96 1.70 -6.33
C ALA A 115 41.88 2.13 -5.33
N LEU A 116 40.83 2.87 -5.76
CA LEU A 116 39.67 3.16 -4.91
C LEU A 116 38.96 1.89 -4.45
N LEU A 117 38.67 0.96 -5.37
CA LEU A 117 38.00 -0.31 -5.03
C LEU A 117 38.85 -1.16 -4.09
N ALA A 118 40.16 -1.24 -4.34
CA ALA A 118 41.10 -1.95 -3.47
C ALA A 118 41.16 -1.31 -2.07
N PHE A 119 41.21 0.01 -1.96
CA PHE A 119 41.14 0.72 -0.69
C PHE A 119 39.85 0.39 0.08
N LEU A 120 38.68 0.54 -0.55
CA LEU A 120 37.38 0.25 0.09
C LEU A 120 37.24 -1.21 0.53
N THR A 121 37.92 -2.13 -0.15
CA THR A 121 37.94 -3.55 0.22
C THR A 121 38.85 -3.82 1.41
N GLN A 122 39.97 -3.11 1.54
CA GLN A 122 41.02 -3.40 2.50
C GLN A 122 40.94 -2.55 3.78
N VAL A 123 40.40 -1.32 3.70
CA VAL A 123 40.33 -0.41 4.85
C VAL A 123 39.60 -1.04 6.02
N THR A 124 40.17 -0.86 7.23
CA THR A 124 39.59 -1.38 8.47
C THR A 124 39.54 -0.34 9.57
N THR A 125 38.57 -0.51 10.47
CA THR A 125 38.42 0.30 11.69
C THR A 125 37.75 -0.57 12.76
N THR A 126 37.89 -0.21 14.02
CA THR A 126 37.19 -0.85 15.13
C THR A 126 35.73 -0.43 15.26
N ALA A 127 35.34 0.72 14.65
CA ALA A 127 33.94 1.15 14.63
C ALA A 127 33.07 0.18 13.84
N ARG A 128 31.89 -0.07 14.37
CA ARG A 128 30.90 -0.97 13.74
C ARG A 128 29.57 -0.24 13.56
N ALA A 129 28.89 -0.56 12.44
CA ALA A 129 27.52 -0.18 12.20
C ALA A 129 26.69 -1.43 11.81
N ARG A 130 25.45 -1.45 12.23
CA ARG A 130 24.50 -2.49 11.83
C ARG A 130 23.96 -2.18 10.46
N ALA A 131 24.26 -3.03 9.48
CA ALA A 131 23.68 -2.94 8.14
C ALA A 131 22.29 -3.56 8.12
N VAL A 132 21.34 -2.84 7.52
CA VAL A 132 19.99 -3.32 7.27
C VAL A 132 19.65 -3.15 5.79
N SER A 133 19.01 -4.15 5.19
CA SER A 133 18.70 -4.17 3.75
C SER A 133 17.29 -3.65 3.42
N ARG A 134 16.51 -3.30 4.44
CA ARG A 134 15.13 -2.79 4.28
C ARG A 134 14.94 -1.54 5.12
N VAL A 135 14.17 -0.62 4.59
CA VAL A 135 13.65 0.55 5.29
C VAL A 135 12.79 0.11 6.49
N GLY A 136 12.68 0.93 7.52
CA GLY A 136 11.80 0.72 8.66
C GLY A 136 12.51 0.34 9.97
N TRP A 137 11.75 -0.18 10.93
CA TRP A 137 12.22 -0.47 12.29
C TRP A 137 13.21 -1.62 12.34
N ARG A 138 14.35 -1.39 12.99
CA ARG A 138 15.38 -2.40 13.29
C ARG A 138 16.09 -2.01 14.57
N ASP A 139 16.11 -2.92 15.52
CA ASP A 139 16.83 -2.78 16.80
C ASP A 139 16.50 -1.43 17.52
N GLY A 140 15.22 -1.01 17.50
CA GLY A 140 14.77 0.25 18.10
C GLY A 140 15.08 1.52 17.29
N CYS A 141 15.73 1.39 16.13
CA CYS A 141 15.99 2.47 15.19
C CYS A 141 15.11 2.35 13.95
N PHE A 142 14.84 3.46 13.26
CA PHE A 142 14.13 3.47 11.99
C PHE A 142 15.10 3.87 10.88
N ALA A 143 15.45 2.92 10.02
CA ALA A 143 16.39 3.13 8.92
C ALA A 143 15.66 3.63 7.68
N LEU A 144 16.11 4.77 7.14
CA LEU A 144 15.75 5.29 5.82
C LEU A 144 16.99 5.24 4.91
N PRO A 145 16.83 5.30 3.60
CA PRO A 145 17.97 5.24 2.67
C PRO A 145 18.98 6.39 2.83
N ASP A 146 18.51 7.55 3.27
CA ASP A 146 19.33 8.77 3.45
C ASP A 146 19.77 8.97 4.90
N ARG A 147 19.07 8.43 5.88
CA ARG A 147 19.31 8.65 7.31
C ARG A 147 18.77 7.51 8.19
N THR A 148 19.18 7.49 9.43
CA THR A 148 18.59 6.65 10.46
C THR A 148 18.05 7.51 11.60
N ILE A 149 16.83 7.24 12.02
CA ILE A 149 16.19 7.88 13.17
C ILE A 149 16.35 6.93 14.36
N ALA A 150 17.05 7.36 15.38
CA ALA A 150 17.48 6.51 16.48
C ALA A 150 17.36 7.24 17.83
N PRO A 151 17.18 6.50 18.94
CA PRO A 151 17.34 7.07 20.28
C PRO A 151 18.79 7.51 20.52
N ASP A 152 18.97 8.44 21.43
CA ASP A 152 20.31 8.86 21.85
C ASP A 152 21.13 7.68 22.40
N GLY A 153 22.38 7.58 21.96
CA GLY A 153 23.29 6.51 22.38
C GLY A 153 23.04 5.13 21.77
N ALA A 154 22.08 4.98 20.86
CA ALA A 154 21.85 3.72 20.16
C ALA A 154 23.04 3.31 19.28
N ASP A 155 23.16 2.01 19.03
CA ASP A 155 24.10 1.49 18.04
C ASP A 155 23.78 2.08 16.66
N LEU A 156 24.84 2.36 15.88
CA LEU A 156 24.68 2.90 14.55
C LEU A 156 24.05 1.85 13.61
N VAL A 157 22.82 2.09 13.20
CA VAL A 157 22.11 1.32 12.18
C VAL A 157 22.15 2.09 10.87
N VAL A 158 22.42 1.43 9.75
CA VAL A 158 22.49 2.08 8.43
C VAL A 158 21.81 1.23 7.36
N TYR A 159 21.10 1.89 6.47
CA TYR A 159 20.54 1.22 5.29
C TYR A 159 21.67 0.84 4.34
N GLN A 160 21.71 -0.45 3.96
CA GLN A 160 22.64 -1.01 2.99
C GLN A 160 21.84 -1.93 2.06
N GLY A 161 21.13 -1.33 1.09
CA GLY A 161 20.35 -2.06 0.09
C GLY A 161 21.21 -2.93 -0.82
N GLN A 162 20.60 -3.90 -1.49
CA GLN A 162 21.28 -4.78 -2.47
C GLN A 162 21.65 -4.05 -3.77
N GLY A 163 21.15 -2.84 -4.01
CA GLY A 163 21.50 -1.97 -5.11
C GLY A 163 21.64 -0.55 -4.60
N LEU A 164 22.50 0.23 -5.25
CA LEU A 164 22.69 1.66 -4.99
C LEU A 164 21.59 2.47 -5.70
N ALA A 165 20.36 1.91 -5.76
CA ALA A 165 19.24 2.50 -6.45
C ALA A 165 18.95 3.91 -5.92
N GLU A 166 18.63 4.82 -6.82
CA GLU A 166 18.08 6.12 -6.45
C GLU A 166 16.83 5.93 -5.60
N HIS A 167 16.70 6.80 -4.61
CA HIS A 167 15.54 6.85 -3.73
C HIS A 167 15.01 8.28 -3.66
N ASP A 168 13.72 8.39 -3.41
CA ASP A 168 13.02 9.67 -3.32
C ASP A 168 12.81 10.16 -1.87
N TYR A 169 13.52 9.58 -0.90
CA TYR A 169 13.54 10.07 0.49
C TYR A 169 14.43 11.30 0.55
N ARG A 170 13.85 12.46 0.24
CA ARG A 170 14.52 13.77 0.24
C ARG A 170 13.64 14.77 0.94
N ALA A 171 14.25 15.78 1.56
CA ALA A 171 13.53 16.84 2.26
C ALA A 171 13.83 18.19 1.63
N ALA A 172 12.80 19.03 1.55
CA ALA A 172 12.93 20.44 1.20
C ALA A 172 11.95 21.28 2.03
N GLY A 173 12.23 22.58 2.18
CA GLY A 173 11.42 23.48 2.99
C GLY A 173 11.49 23.15 4.48
N THR A 174 10.34 23.24 5.16
CA THR A 174 10.23 23.02 6.62
C THR A 174 8.96 22.25 6.99
N LEU A 175 8.94 21.69 8.21
CA LEU A 175 7.74 21.03 8.75
C LEU A 175 6.60 22.04 8.93
N GLU A 176 6.90 23.22 9.44
CA GLU A 176 5.93 24.28 9.67
C GLU A 176 5.29 24.75 8.35
N GLY A 177 6.10 24.90 7.28
CA GLY A 177 5.61 25.23 5.94
C GLY A 177 4.67 24.12 5.42
N TRP A 178 5.05 22.85 5.58
CA TRP A 178 4.20 21.71 5.22
C TRP A 178 2.88 21.68 6.02
N GLN A 179 2.94 21.98 7.31
CA GLN A 179 1.76 22.09 8.17
C GLN A 179 0.82 23.18 7.68
N GLY A 180 1.38 24.36 7.35
CA GLY A 180 0.62 25.53 6.93
C GLY A 180 0.06 25.45 5.52
N GLU A 181 0.76 24.81 4.57
CA GLU A 181 0.38 24.83 3.15
C GLU A 181 -0.20 23.50 2.65
N VAL A 182 -0.01 22.39 3.38
CA VAL A 182 -0.56 21.08 3.03
C VAL A 182 -1.50 20.55 4.09
N ALA A 183 -0.99 20.29 5.30
CA ALA A 183 -1.70 19.50 6.30
C ALA A 183 -2.96 20.18 6.83
N ARG A 184 -2.96 21.51 7.04
CA ARG A 184 -4.12 22.26 7.55
C ARG A 184 -5.34 22.13 6.63
N HIS A 185 -5.14 22.02 5.33
CA HIS A 185 -6.21 21.93 4.34
C HIS A 185 -6.97 20.60 4.38
N ALA A 186 -6.44 19.61 5.08
CA ALA A 186 -7.13 18.34 5.28
C ALA A 186 -8.17 18.38 6.40
N ILE A 187 -8.13 19.41 7.28
CA ILE A 187 -9.17 19.60 8.29
C ILE A 187 -10.52 19.77 7.61
N GLY A 188 -11.52 18.96 7.98
CA GLY A 188 -12.83 18.94 7.33
C GLY A 188 -12.89 18.16 6.01
N ASN A 189 -11.77 17.90 5.34
CA ASN A 189 -11.68 17.21 4.05
C ASN A 189 -11.36 15.71 4.21
N SER A 190 -12.39 14.88 4.24
CA SER A 190 -12.29 13.47 4.65
C SER A 190 -11.34 12.63 3.79
N ARG A 191 -11.35 12.80 2.46
CA ARG A 191 -10.50 12.05 1.52
C ARG A 191 -9.04 12.50 1.62
N LEU A 192 -8.80 13.79 1.74
CA LEU A 192 -7.46 14.33 1.91
C LEU A 192 -6.88 13.93 3.28
N ALA A 193 -7.68 14.03 4.36
CA ALA A 193 -7.27 13.64 5.69
C ALA A 193 -6.88 12.16 5.75
N ILE A 194 -7.69 11.25 5.18
CA ILE A 194 -7.36 9.82 5.19
C ILE A 194 -6.13 9.49 4.31
N ALA A 195 -5.90 10.24 3.24
CA ALA A 195 -4.69 10.12 2.42
C ALA A 195 -3.43 10.50 3.23
N LEU A 196 -3.48 11.58 4.01
CA LEU A 196 -2.39 11.95 4.92
C LEU A 196 -2.21 10.90 6.04
N CYS A 197 -3.29 10.40 6.64
CA CYS A 197 -3.21 9.30 7.60
C CYS A 197 -2.53 8.06 7.03
N ALA A 198 -2.76 7.75 5.75
CA ALA A 198 -2.08 6.64 5.06
C ALA A 198 -0.56 6.86 4.98
N GLY A 199 -0.09 8.11 4.90
CA GLY A 199 1.33 8.44 4.95
C GLY A 199 2.01 8.13 6.29
N PHE A 200 1.27 8.14 7.38
CA PHE A 200 1.78 7.90 8.73
C PHE A 200 1.57 6.47 9.25
N VAL A 201 0.76 5.65 8.59
CA VAL A 201 0.42 4.32 9.09
C VAL A 201 1.56 3.30 8.96
N GLY A 202 2.43 3.46 7.95
CA GLY A 202 3.51 2.50 7.66
C GLY A 202 4.36 2.13 8.87
N PRO A 203 4.92 3.09 9.63
CA PRO A 203 5.71 2.83 10.84
C PRO A 203 4.96 2.10 11.95
N LEU A 204 3.63 2.12 11.95
CA LEU A 204 2.81 1.49 12.98
C LEU A 204 2.49 0.02 12.67
N LEU A 205 2.49 -0.39 11.39
CA LEU A 205 2.08 -1.73 10.97
C LEU A 205 2.82 -2.84 11.71
N GLY A 206 4.17 -2.78 11.69
CA GLY A 206 5.02 -3.78 12.35
C GLY A 206 4.86 -3.78 13.87
N LEU A 207 4.66 -2.62 14.49
CA LEU A 207 4.52 -2.47 15.94
C LEU A 207 3.26 -3.19 16.47
N VAL A 208 2.17 -3.17 15.72
CA VAL A 208 0.90 -3.80 16.15
C VAL A 208 0.68 -5.19 15.53
N GLY A 209 1.59 -5.66 14.67
CA GLY A 209 1.44 -6.91 13.94
C GLY A 209 0.32 -6.87 12.90
N ALA A 210 0.04 -5.69 12.32
CA ALA A 210 -0.95 -5.53 11.29
C ALA A 210 -0.42 -5.97 9.92
N GLU A 211 -1.32 -6.47 9.07
CA GLU A 211 -1.01 -6.76 7.66
C GLU A 211 -0.89 -5.46 6.86
N GLY A 212 -0.09 -5.48 5.80
CA GLY A 212 -0.09 -4.46 4.76
C GLY A 212 -1.45 -4.33 4.07
N GLY A 213 -1.56 -3.34 3.20
CA GLY A 213 -2.77 -3.12 2.42
C GLY A 213 -2.77 -1.74 1.76
N GLY A 214 -3.94 -1.28 1.31
CA GLY A 214 -4.00 0.01 0.66
C GLY A 214 -5.39 0.61 0.57
N LEU A 215 -5.39 1.86 0.12
CA LEU A 215 -6.56 2.60 -0.34
C LEU A 215 -6.42 2.86 -1.84
N HIS A 216 -7.51 2.73 -2.57
CA HIS A 216 -7.61 3.12 -3.96
C HIS A 216 -8.67 4.22 -4.11
N LEU A 217 -8.26 5.42 -4.53
CA LEU A 217 -9.14 6.54 -4.81
C LEU A 217 -9.63 6.44 -6.26
N ARG A 218 -10.89 6.08 -6.44
CA ARG A 218 -11.51 5.96 -7.77
C ARG A 218 -12.40 7.17 -8.08
N GLY A 219 -12.54 7.49 -9.36
CA GLY A 219 -13.45 8.53 -9.82
C GLY A 219 -12.97 9.18 -11.11
N PRO A 220 -13.78 10.04 -11.74
CA PRO A 220 -13.44 10.68 -13.00
C PRO A 220 -12.16 11.51 -12.90
N SER A 221 -11.59 11.87 -14.05
CA SER A 221 -10.41 12.72 -14.09
C SER A 221 -10.70 14.12 -13.52
N SER A 222 -9.64 14.81 -13.06
CA SER A 222 -9.70 16.21 -12.60
C SER A 222 -10.50 16.48 -11.32
N ILE A 223 -10.84 15.44 -10.50
CA ILE A 223 -11.54 15.64 -9.23
C ILE A 223 -10.59 15.80 -8.01
N GLY A 224 -9.26 15.81 -8.21
CA GLY A 224 -8.29 16.03 -7.13
C GLY A 224 -7.55 14.77 -6.63
N LYS A 225 -7.72 13.59 -7.24
CA LYS A 225 -7.06 12.35 -6.82
C LYS A 225 -5.53 12.50 -6.71
N SER A 226 -4.88 12.99 -7.76
CA SER A 226 -3.42 13.20 -7.75
C SER A 226 -2.98 14.24 -6.72
N THR A 227 -3.85 15.20 -6.34
CA THR A 227 -3.57 16.14 -5.24
C THR A 227 -3.45 15.40 -3.90
N ALA A 228 -4.37 14.46 -3.62
CA ALA A 228 -4.30 13.65 -2.41
C ALA A 228 -3.04 12.75 -2.40
N LEU A 229 -2.66 12.20 -3.57
CA LEU A 229 -1.46 11.37 -3.71
C LEU A 229 -0.18 12.20 -3.47
N GLU A 230 -0.06 13.37 -4.10
CA GLU A 230 1.09 14.27 -3.94
C GLU A 230 1.20 14.79 -2.49
N ALA A 231 0.06 15.13 -1.85
CA ALA A 231 0.02 15.53 -0.44
C ALA A 231 0.48 14.39 0.50
N ALA A 232 0.06 13.15 0.26
CA ALA A 232 0.50 12.01 1.06
C ALA A 232 1.98 11.67 0.81
N ALA A 233 2.45 11.75 -0.44
CA ALA A 233 3.85 11.53 -0.80
C ALA A 233 4.78 12.54 -0.12
N SER A 234 4.36 13.81 0.02
CA SER A 234 5.16 14.89 0.62
C SER A 234 5.54 14.63 2.08
N ILE A 235 4.88 13.70 2.77
CA ILE A 235 5.26 13.23 4.11
C ILE A 235 6.67 12.64 4.11
N TRP A 236 7.04 11.91 3.03
CA TRP A 236 8.30 11.17 2.92
C TRP A 236 9.28 11.73 1.90
N GLY A 237 8.81 12.46 0.89
CA GLY A 237 9.67 12.98 -0.18
C GLY A 237 8.95 13.85 -1.20
N PRO A 238 9.64 14.25 -2.28
CA PRO A 238 9.11 15.10 -3.33
C PRO A 238 8.01 14.40 -4.17
N LYS A 239 7.46 15.14 -5.12
CA LYS A 239 6.49 14.60 -6.09
C LYS A 239 6.97 13.32 -6.79
N ALA A 240 8.28 13.15 -7.02
CA ALA A 240 8.86 11.92 -7.58
C ALA A 240 8.61 10.66 -6.71
N PHE A 241 8.22 10.82 -5.44
CA PHE A 241 7.78 9.72 -4.58
C PHE A 241 6.47 9.07 -5.08
N VAL A 242 5.66 9.79 -5.88
CA VAL A 242 4.49 9.25 -6.58
C VAL A 242 4.96 8.47 -7.80
N ARG A 243 4.74 7.17 -7.79
CA ARG A 243 5.08 6.27 -8.89
C ARG A 243 3.86 5.97 -9.75
N GLN A 244 4.08 5.54 -10.97
CA GLN A 244 3.02 5.11 -11.87
C GLN A 244 2.79 3.60 -11.74
N TRP A 245 1.56 3.14 -11.95
CA TRP A 245 1.26 1.72 -12.09
C TRP A 245 1.95 1.10 -13.33
N ARG A 246 2.40 1.91 -14.27
CA ARG A 246 3.14 1.48 -15.46
C ARG A 246 4.55 1.00 -15.10
N ALA A 247 4.62 -0.17 -14.52
CA ALA A 247 5.87 -0.84 -14.18
C ALA A 247 5.70 -2.36 -14.31
N THR A 248 6.81 -3.05 -14.52
CA THR A 248 6.79 -4.53 -14.43
C THR A 248 6.50 -4.96 -12.99
N ALA A 249 5.95 -6.15 -12.80
CA ALA A 249 5.74 -6.71 -11.46
C ALA A 249 7.03 -6.68 -10.60
N ASN A 250 8.19 -6.93 -11.23
CA ASN A 250 9.50 -6.85 -10.57
C ASN A 250 9.86 -5.43 -10.12
N GLY A 251 9.53 -4.42 -10.94
CA GLY A 251 9.73 -3.02 -10.60
C GLY A 251 8.86 -2.61 -9.41
N LEU A 252 7.60 -3.06 -9.37
CA LEU A 252 6.69 -2.81 -8.25
C LEU A 252 7.12 -3.56 -6.97
N GLU A 253 7.67 -4.78 -7.07
CA GLU A 253 8.29 -5.46 -5.93
C GLU A 253 9.47 -4.65 -5.35
N GLY A 254 10.31 -4.07 -6.21
CA GLY A 254 11.42 -3.22 -5.77
C GLY A 254 10.95 -1.92 -5.11
N ALA A 255 9.92 -1.29 -5.68
CA ALA A 255 9.30 -0.10 -5.11
C ALA A 255 8.66 -0.37 -3.73
N ALA A 256 7.95 -1.50 -3.60
CA ALA A 256 7.33 -1.90 -2.34
C ALA A 256 8.35 -2.25 -1.26
N GLU A 257 9.47 -2.90 -1.63
CA GLU A 257 10.58 -3.17 -0.70
C GLU A 257 11.23 -1.89 -0.17
N LEU A 258 11.41 -0.89 -1.05
CA LEU A 258 11.94 0.42 -0.66
C LEU A 258 10.94 1.21 0.19
N ALA A 259 9.64 1.00 0.01
CA ALA A 259 8.56 1.59 0.80
C ALA A 259 8.20 0.78 2.06
N ASN A 260 9.05 -0.18 2.49
CA ASN A 260 8.78 -0.97 3.68
C ASN A 260 8.61 -0.09 4.91
N GLU A 261 7.53 -0.32 5.67
CA GLU A 261 7.14 0.45 6.87
C GLU A 261 7.02 1.97 6.65
N THR A 262 6.80 2.38 5.38
CA THR A 262 6.45 3.74 4.99
C THR A 262 5.22 3.72 4.07
N LEU A 263 5.16 4.57 3.05
CA LEU A 263 4.05 4.66 2.11
C LEU A 263 4.52 4.31 0.70
N LEU A 264 3.74 3.52 -0.03
CA LEU A 264 3.87 3.35 -1.48
C LEU A 264 2.75 4.11 -2.17
N VAL A 265 3.08 5.07 -3.03
CA VAL A 265 2.09 5.86 -3.78
C VAL A 265 2.12 5.46 -5.25
N LEU A 266 0.93 5.09 -5.79
CA LEU A 266 0.78 4.57 -7.16
C LEU A 266 -0.34 5.33 -7.89
N ASP A 267 0.00 6.08 -8.93
CA ASP A 267 -0.96 6.84 -9.72
C ASP A 267 -1.33 6.10 -11.01
N GLU A 268 -2.56 6.34 -11.51
CA GLU A 268 -3.09 5.93 -12.81
C GLU A 268 -3.16 4.40 -13.01
N LEU A 269 -4.10 3.73 -12.31
CA LEU A 269 -4.32 2.28 -12.40
C LEU A 269 -4.56 1.79 -13.83
N ALA A 270 -5.16 2.61 -14.71
CA ALA A 270 -5.42 2.25 -16.09
C ALA A 270 -4.16 1.91 -16.90
N GLN A 271 -2.98 2.31 -16.44
CA GLN A 271 -1.70 1.99 -17.07
C GLN A 271 -1.21 0.56 -16.79
N LEU A 272 -1.80 -0.14 -15.82
CA LEU A 272 -1.52 -1.56 -15.56
C LEU A 272 -2.45 -2.42 -16.42
N ALA A 273 -1.90 -3.48 -17.02
CA ALA A 273 -2.72 -4.40 -17.80
C ALA A 273 -3.82 -5.04 -16.93
N PRO A 274 -5.09 -5.04 -17.36
CA PRO A 274 -6.21 -5.58 -16.57
C PRO A 274 -5.98 -7.02 -16.08
N ALA A 275 -5.41 -7.88 -16.93
CA ALA A 275 -5.08 -9.27 -16.59
C ALA A 275 -4.10 -9.42 -15.41
N GLU A 276 -3.25 -8.42 -15.15
CA GLU A 276 -2.25 -8.43 -14.09
C GLU A 276 -2.72 -7.71 -12.83
N ALA A 277 -3.72 -6.81 -12.94
CA ALA A 277 -4.11 -5.89 -11.89
C ALA A 277 -4.44 -6.59 -10.56
N GLY A 278 -5.27 -7.63 -10.61
CA GLY A 278 -5.63 -8.40 -9.41
C GLY A 278 -4.43 -9.07 -8.74
N ASN A 279 -3.54 -9.69 -9.53
CA ASN A 279 -2.38 -10.39 -9.00
C ASN A 279 -1.34 -9.43 -8.43
N VAL A 280 -1.09 -8.31 -9.08
CA VAL A 280 -0.12 -7.29 -8.65
C VAL A 280 -0.61 -6.62 -7.37
N ALA A 281 -1.86 -6.19 -7.33
CA ALA A 281 -2.44 -5.58 -6.14
C ALA A 281 -2.46 -6.53 -4.94
N TYR A 282 -2.78 -7.81 -5.17
CA TYR A 282 -2.70 -8.84 -4.14
C TYR A 282 -1.26 -9.06 -3.64
N MET A 283 -0.29 -9.12 -4.54
CA MET A 283 1.13 -9.24 -4.20
C MET A 283 1.58 -8.06 -3.33
N LEU A 284 1.26 -6.83 -3.72
CA LEU A 284 1.61 -5.62 -2.96
C LEU A 284 1.02 -5.66 -1.54
N ALA A 285 -0.26 -5.99 -1.42
CA ALA A 285 -0.95 -6.07 -0.13
C ALA A 285 -0.48 -7.25 0.75
N ASN A 286 -0.02 -8.34 0.12
CA ASN A 286 0.44 -9.54 0.83
C ASN A 286 1.88 -9.43 1.33
N GLY A 287 2.65 -8.45 0.84
CA GLY A 287 3.99 -8.17 1.31
C GLY A 287 5.06 -9.21 0.92
N CYS A 288 4.83 -9.99 -0.14
CA CYS A 288 5.75 -11.02 -0.58
C CYS A 288 5.83 -11.07 -2.11
N GLY A 289 7.04 -10.94 -2.64
CA GLY A 289 7.33 -11.08 -4.07
C GLY A 289 7.39 -12.54 -4.52
N LYS A 290 7.58 -12.73 -5.82
CA LYS A 290 7.75 -14.06 -6.42
C LYS A 290 9.10 -14.68 -6.05
N SER A 291 9.11 -15.96 -5.70
CA SER A 291 10.36 -16.73 -5.59
C SER A 291 11.00 -16.85 -6.98
N ARG A 292 12.32 -16.73 -7.04
CA ARG A 292 13.12 -16.82 -8.28
C ARG A 292 14.25 -17.80 -8.07
N ALA A 293 14.63 -18.52 -9.12
CA ALA A 293 15.86 -19.31 -9.11
C ALA A 293 17.08 -18.38 -9.24
N SER A 294 18.17 -18.72 -8.57
CA SER A 294 19.50 -18.14 -8.83
C SER A 294 20.03 -18.67 -10.16
N GLN A 295 21.14 -18.11 -10.63
CA GLN A 295 21.85 -18.64 -11.81
C GLN A 295 22.35 -20.09 -11.58
N THR A 296 22.52 -20.50 -10.34
CA THR A 296 22.92 -21.86 -9.93
C THR A 296 21.74 -22.80 -9.70
N GLY A 297 20.48 -22.35 -9.91
CA GLY A 297 19.28 -23.16 -9.71
C GLY A 297 18.71 -23.15 -8.28
N ASP A 298 19.41 -22.56 -7.32
CA ASP A 298 18.93 -22.44 -5.94
C ASP A 298 17.80 -21.40 -5.82
N ALA A 299 16.89 -21.59 -4.87
CA ALA A 299 15.83 -20.63 -4.63
C ALA A 299 16.41 -19.32 -4.05
N ARG A 300 16.29 -18.21 -4.77
CA ARG A 300 16.55 -16.89 -4.21
C ARG A 300 15.47 -16.54 -3.19
N ALA A 301 15.87 -15.97 -2.04
CA ALA A 301 14.91 -15.47 -1.06
C ALA A 301 13.94 -14.51 -1.72
N ALA A 302 12.63 -14.75 -1.55
CA ALA A 302 11.60 -13.83 -2.04
C ALA A 302 11.72 -12.48 -1.31
N LYS A 303 11.59 -11.39 -2.04
CA LYS A 303 11.48 -10.06 -1.46
C LYS A 303 10.28 -9.99 -0.52
N ARG A 304 10.42 -9.32 0.60
CA ARG A 304 9.35 -9.14 1.59
C ARG A 304 9.27 -7.68 2.00
N TRP A 305 8.07 -7.19 2.17
CA TRP A 305 7.80 -5.83 2.65
C TRP A 305 6.53 -5.81 3.51
N LEU A 306 6.42 -4.80 4.33
CA LEU A 306 5.23 -4.46 5.09
C LEU A 306 4.95 -2.99 4.82
N THR A 307 4.04 -2.68 3.90
CA THR A 307 3.75 -1.31 3.50
C THR A 307 2.26 -1.08 3.38
N PHE A 308 1.87 0.17 3.49
CA PHE A 308 0.56 0.63 3.07
C PHE A 308 0.70 1.34 1.74
N PHE A 309 -0.22 1.12 0.80
CA PHE A 309 -0.18 1.84 -0.44
C PHE A 309 -1.42 2.73 -0.63
N LEU A 310 -1.21 3.87 -1.25
CA LEU A 310 -2.24 4.80 -1.69
C LEU A 310 -2.22 4.83 -3.21
N SER A 311 -3.38 4.61 -3.84
CA SER A 311 -3.48 4.47 -5.28
C SER A 311 -4.62 5.30 -5.84
N SER A 312 -4.56 5.62 -7.14
CA SER A 312 -5.64 6.28 -7.85
C SER A 312 -6.00 5.58 -9.18
N GLY A 313 -7.22 5.83 -9.65
CA GLY A 313 -7.71 5.38 -10.94
C GLY A 313 -9.09 5.95 -11.26
N GLU A 314 -9.58 5.71 -12.46
CA GLU A 314 -10.94 6.12 -12.86
C GLU A 314 -11.99 5.10 -12.41
N VAL A 315 -11.63 3.83 -12.38
CA VAL A 315 -12.49 2.69 -12.00
C VAL A 315 -11.96 1.97 -10.79
N SER A 316 -12.78 1.13 -10.16
CA SER A 316 -12.33 0.27 -9.07
C SER A 316 -11.30 -0.75 -9.56
N LEU A 317 -10.45 -1.22 -8.65
CA LEU A 317 -9.48 -2.27 -8.96
C LEU A 317 -10.15 -3.56 -9.45
N ALA A 318 -11.33 -3.87 -8.89
CA ALA A 318 -12.12 -5.03 -9.29
C ALA A 318 -12.72 -4.87 -10.70
N ASP A 319 -13.20 -3.68 -11.06
CA ASP A 319 -13.75 -3.42 -12.40
C ASP A 319 -12.64 -3.41 -13.43
N HIS A 320 -11.49 -2.81 -13.12
CA HIS A 320 -10.33 -2.83 -14.00
C HIS A 320 -9.86 -4.26 -14.29
N ALA A 321 -9.75 -5.11 -13.28
CA ALA A 321 -9.37 -6.51 -13.46
C ALA A 321 -10.39 -7.33 -14.28
N ARG A 322 -11.69 -6.95 -14.24
CA ARG A 322 -12.77 -7.59 -15.01
C ARG A 322 -12.81 -7.15 -16.49
N SER A 323 -12.29 -5.98 -16.82
CA SER A 323 -12.33 -5.43 -18.17
C SER A 323 -11.58 -6.27 -19.23
N ASP A 324 -10.74 -7.24 -18.80
CA ASP A 324 -10.06 -8.22 -19.67
C ASP A 324 -11.01 -9.27 -20.29
N GLY A 325 -12.30 -9.29 -19.93
CA GLY A 325 -13.28 -10.24 -20.50
C GLY A 325 -13.07 -11.71 -20.11
N ARG A 326 -11.99 -12.06 -19.41
CA ARG A 326 -11.67 -13.44 -19.00
C ARG A 326 -12.28 -13.86 -17.68
N GLY A 327 -13.12 -13.04 -17.09
CA GLY A 327 -14.06 -13.38 -16.03
C GLY A 327 -13.51 -13.97 -14.73
N LYS A 328 -12.23 -13.83 -14.42
CA LYS A 328 -11.71 -14.26 -13.12
C LYS A 328 -12.16 -13.29 -12.04
N ARG A 329 -13.09 -13.73 -11.21
CA ARG A 329 -13.52 -13.01 -10.01
C ARG A 329 -12.33 -12.79 -9.08
N ASN A 330 -12.14 -11.56 -8.62
CA ASN A 330 -11.21 -11.29 -7.51
C ASN A 330 -11.71 -12.03 -6.26
N PRO A 331 -10.87 -12.82 -5.58
CA PRO A 331 -11.25 -13.41 -4.31
C PRO A 331 -11.65 -12.32 -3.30
N ALA A 332 -12.71 -12.53 -2.51
CA ALA A 332 -13.19 -11.61 -1.46
C ALA A 332 -12.10 -11.08 -0.51
N GLY A 333 -11.06 -11.87 -0.31
CA GLY A 333 -9.89 -11.46 0.47
C GLY A 333 -9.09 -10.31 -0.13
N GLN A 334 -9.21 -10.02 -1.44
CA GLN A 334 -8.54 -8.88 -2.09
C GLN A 334 -9.27 -7.57 -1.81
N GLU A 335 -10.59 -7.57 -1.87
CA GLU A 335 -11.43 -6.38 -1.65
C GLU A 335 -11.30 -5.77 -0.24
N VAL A 336 -10.89 -6.57 0.74
CA VAL A 336 -10.70 -6.12 2.12
C VAL A 336 -9.28 -5.64 2.39
N ARG A 337 -8.30 -6.12 1.61
CA ARG A 337 -6.92 -5.66 1.73
C ARG A 337 -6.69 -4.32 1.05
N ILE A 338 -7.49 -4.01 0.04
CA ILE A 338 -7.46 -2.76 -0.70
C ILE A 338 -8.87 -2.19 -0.69
N LEU A 339 -9.06 -1.07 -0.04
CA LEU A 339 -10.35 -0.41 0.06
C LEU A 339 -10.51 0.55 -1.12
N ASP A 340 -11.46 0.27 -2.01
CA ASP A 340 -11.87 1.20 -3.07
C ASP A 340 -12.74 2.30 -2.47
N ILE A 341 -12.27 3.54 -2.58
CA ILE A 341 -12.92 4.72 -2.02
C ILE A 341 -13.32 5.64 -3.18
N ASP A 342 -14.56 6.08 -3.19
CA ASP A 342 -14.97 7.14 -4.10
C ASP A 342 -14.25 8.44 -3.74
N ALA A 343 -13.48 8.96 -4.68
CA ALA A 343 -12.71 10.17 -4.49
C ALA A 343 -13.59 11.43 -4.45
N ASP A 344 -14.79 11.39 -5.04
CA ASP A 344 -15.76 12.48 -4.90
C ASP A 344 -16.35 12.49 -3.48
N ALA A 345 -16.27 13.63 -2.82
CA ALA A 345 -16.84 13.84 -1.49
C ALA A 345 -18.37 14.04 -1.52
N GLY A 346 -18.96 14.17 -2.71
CA GLY A 346 -20.41 14.36 -2.88
C GLY A 346 -20.89 15.78 -2.62
N GLN A 347 -19.99 16.76 -2.51
CA GLN A 347 -20.31 18.16 -2.29
C GLN A 347 -20.25 19.01 -3.57
N GLY A 348 -20.04 18.39 -4.74
CA GLY A 348 -19.80 19.12 -5.99
C GLY A 348 -18.43 19.80 -6.07
N LEU A 349 -17.51 19.45 -5.14
CA LEU A 349 -16.17 20.00 -5.03
C LEU A 349 -15.08 18.94 -5.33
N GLY A 350 -15.47 17.82 -5.95
CA GLY A 350 -14.61 16.68 -6.21
C GLY A 350 -14.10 16.04 -4.92
N LEU A 351 -12.78 15.96 -4.74
CA LEU A 351 -12.15 15.36 -3.57
C LEU A 351 -12.49 16.07 -2.23
N PHE A 352 -12.89 17.36 -2.30
CA PHE A 352 -12.99 18.20 -1.13
C PHE A 352 -14.42 18.23 -0.55
N ASP A 353 -14.52 18.13 0.77
CA ASP A 353 -15.76 18.38 1.52
C ASP A 353 -15.97 19.89 1.76
N THR A 354 -14.85 20.65 1.89
CA THR A 354 -14.84 22.12 2.10
C THR A 354 -13.65 22.76 1.40
N LEU A 355 -13.80 24.01 0.96
CA LEU A 355 -12.75 24.78 0.28
C LEU A 355 -11.90 25.64 1.21
N HIS A 356 -12.26 25.73 2.51
CA HIS A 356 -11.70 26.74 3.42
C HIS A 356 -11.78 28.15 2.79
N ASP A 357 -10.64 28.85 2.68
CA ASP A 357 -10.57 30.19 2.08
C ASP A 357 -10.32 30.18 0.55
N ALA A 358 -10.29 29.01 -0.09
CA ALA A 358 -10.00 28.91 -1.53
C ALA A 358 -11.24 29.22 -2.38
N ALA A 359 -11.04 29.90 -3.49
CA ALA A 359 -12.12 30.29 -4.41
C ALA A 359 -12.78 29.09 -5.16
N SER A 360 -12.07 27.97 -5.27
CA SER A 360 -12.54 26.75 -5.96
C SER A 360 -11.73 25.54 -5.55
N GLY A 361 -12.24 24.33 -5.84
CA GLY A 361 -11.49 23.06 -5.64
C GLY A 361 -10.17 23.03 -6.40
N ASP A 362 -10.12 23.59 -7.60
CA ASP A 362 -8.89 23.70 -8.39
C ASP A 362 -7.88 24.68 -7.74
N ALA A 363 -8.33 25.80 -7.20
CA ALA A 363 -7.48 26.74 -6.46
C ALA A 363 -6.88 26.07 -5.21
N LEU A 364 -7.70 25.34 -4.45
CA LEU A 364 -7.24 24.59 -3.28
C LEU A 364 -6.23 23.49 -3.67
N ALA A 365 -6.52 22.74 -4.73
CA ALA A 365 -5.63 21.72 -5.25
C ALA A 365 -4.26 22.27 -5.65
N ARG A 366 -4.22 23.43 -6.34
CA ARG A 366 -2.95 24.11 -6.69
C ARG A 366 -2.18 24.56 -5.46
N THR A 367 -2.85 25.11 -4.45
CA THR A 367 -2.19 25.51 -3.20
C THR A 367 -1.54 24.32 -2.52
N ILE A 368 -2.28 23.21 -2.35
CA ILE A 368 -1.76 21.98 -1.72
C ILE A 368 -0.56 21.41 -2.51
N LYS A 369 -0.67 21.34 -3.84
CA LYS A 369 0.42 20.82 -4.69
C LYS A 369 1.68 21.68 -4.62
N ARG A 370 1.53 22.99 -4.66
CA ARG A 370 2.65 23.91 -4.48
C ARG A 370 3.29 23.72 -3.10
N GLY A 371 2.49 23.69 -2.02
CA GLY A 371 3.00 23.48 -0.68
C GLY A 371 3.71 22.12 -0.53
N ALA A 372 3.22 21.07 -1.18
CA ALA A 372 3.85 19.75 -1.20
C ALA A 372 5.18 19.73 -2.00
N ASP A 373 5.29 20.54 -3.03
CA ASP A 373 6.54 20.68 -3.81
C ASP A 373 7.59 21.51 -3.05
N GLU A 374 7.19 22.58 -2.40
CA GLU A 374 8.06 23.46 -1.62
C GLU A 374 8.48 22.86 -0.26
N HIS A 375 7.58 22.07 0.38
CA HIS A 375 7.77 21.51 1.73
C HIS A 375 7.46 20.01 1.73
N HIS A 376 8.49 19.17 1.79
CA HIS A 376 8.33 17.71 1.81
C HIS A 376 9.44 16.99 2.57
N GLY A 377 9.21 15.72 2.93
CA GLY A 377 10.21 14.83 3.53
C GLY A 377 10.53 15.09 4.99
N HIS A 378 9.79 15.98 5.67
CA HIS A 378 9.98 16.32 7.08
C HIS A 378 8.99 15.61 8.00
N ALA A 379 7.72 15.51 7.61
CA ALA A 379 6.64 15.05 8.47
C ALA A 379 6.79 13.56 8.86
N GLY A 380 7.18 12.69 7.93
CA GLY A 380 7.40 11.26 8.20
C GLY A 380 8.53 11.02 9.20
N PRO A 381 9.74 11.53 8.96
CA PRO A 381 10.85 11.45 9.93
C PRO A 381 10.52 12.05 11.29
N ALA A 382 9.85 13.22 11.34
CA ALA A 382 9.43 13.84 12.60
C ALA A 382 8.41 12.97 13.36
N PHE A 383 7.47 12.37 12.66
CA PHE A 383 6.53 11.42 13.25
C PHE A 383 7.26 10.22 13.85
N VAL A 384 8.15 9.57 13.10
CA VAL A 384 8.94 8.44 13.61
C VAL A 384 9.77 8.84 14.83
N GLN A 385 10.42 10.00 14.81
CA GLN A 385 11.19 10.52 15.94
C GLN A 385 10.31 10.66 17.18
N SER A 386 9.08 11.13 17.04
CA SER A 386 8.14 11.29 18.14
C SER A 386 7.67 9.96 18.76
N LEU A 387 7.81 8.84 18.03
CA LEU A 387 7.44 7.51 18.50
C LEU A 387 8.54 6.84 19.33
N LEU A 388 9.82 7.22 19.18
CA LEU A 388 10.97 6.51 19.80
C LEU A 388 10.83 6.34 21.31
N GLY A 389 10.37 7.37 22.01
CA GLY A 389 10.20 7.32 23.48
C GLY A 389 9.01 6.48 23.97
N GLN A 390 8.19 5.94 23.06
CA GLN A 390 6.92 5.30 23.40
C GLN A 390 6.77 3.89 22.81
N LEU A 391 7.80 3.33 22.16
CA LEU A 391 7.71 2.09 21.37
C LEU A 391 7.10 0.91 22.16
N GLU A 392 7.36 0.80 23.46
CA GLU A 392 6.83 -0.29 24.28
C GLU A 392 5.32 -0.16 24.55
N SER A 393 4.82 1.05 24.75
CA SER A 393 3.41 1.31 25.08
C SER A 393 2.52 1.47 23.85
N LEU A 394 3.08 1.88 22.70
CA LEU A 394 2.35 2.15 21.47
C LEU A 394 1.47 0.98 20.99
N PRO A 395 1.92 -0.29 20.99
CA PRO A 395 1.09 -1.39 20.49
C PRO A 395 -0.24 -1.54 21.24
N ALA A 396 -0.21 -1.39 22.56
CA ALA A 396 -1.42 -1.46 23.38
C ALA A 396 -2.33 -0.25 23.15
N LEU A 397 -1.77 0.95 23.08
CA LEU A 397 -2.51 2.19 22.81
C LEU A 397 -3.21 2.13 21.45
N ILE A 398 -2.50 1.73 20.40
CA ILE A 398 -3.04 1.67 19.04
C ILE A 398 -4.16 0.62 18.96
N ARG A 399 -3.96 -0.58 19.50
CA ARG A 399 -5.00 -1.63 19.51
C ARG A 399 -6.26 -1.16 20.23
N ALA A 400 -6.11 -0.56 21.41
CA ALA A 400 -7.24 -0.01 22.17
C ALA A 400 -8.01 1.07 21.38
N GLY A 401 -7.28 1.93 20.64
CA GLY A 401 -7.87 2.96 19.79
C GLY A 401 -8.62 2.37 18.59
N VAL A 402 -8.03 1.38 17.91
CA VAL A 402 -8.69 0.65 16.81
C VAL A 402 -9.96 -0.05 17.29
N ASP A 403 -9.93 -0.70 18.45
CA ASP A 403 -11.09 -1.35 19.03
C ASP A 403 -12.17 -0.34 19.42
N ALA A 404 -11.78 0.82 19.96
CA ALA A 404 -12.70 1.90 20.29
C ALA A 404 -13.35 2.49 19.02
N PHE A 405 -12.59 2.66 17.95
CA PHE A 405 -13.10 3.06 16.64
C PHE A 405 -14.12 2.03 16.12
N ALA A 406 -13.76 0.75 16.11
CA ALA A 406 -14.62 -0.32 15.62
C ALA A 406 -15.94 -0.42 16.40
N ARG A 407 -15.89 -0.34 17.73
CA ARG A 407 -17.14 -0.32 18.56
C ARG A 407 -18.11 0.80 18.20
N LYS A 408 -17.60 1.95 17.75
CA LYS A 408 -18.43 3.11 17.40
C LYS A 408 -18.87 3.16 15.94
N ALA A 409 -18.09 2.53 15.04
CA ALA A 409 -18.28 2.63 13.60
C ALA A 409 -18.99 1.40 12.99
N LEU A 410 -18.82 0.22 13.58
CA LEU A 410 -19.44 -1.00 13.06
C LEU A 410 -20.95 -1.00 13.31
N PRO A 411 -21.76 -1.21 12.26
CA PRO A 411 -23.18 -1.41 12.41
C PRO A 411 -23.49 -2.82 12.96
N PRO A 412 -24.69 -3.04 13.55
CA PRO A 412 -25.15 -4.35 13.93
C PRO A 412 -25.16 -5.32 12.75
N GLY A 413 -24.73 -6.57 12.97
CA GLY A 413 -24.71 -7.60 11.93
C GLY A 413 -23.52 -7.52 10.96
N ALA A 414 -22.51 -6.67 11.24
CA ALA A 414 -21.31 -6.59 10.43
C ALA A 414 -20.58 -7.95 10.33
N THR A 415 -20.14 -8.31 9.13
CA THR A 415 -19.42 -9.54 8.83
C THR A 415 -17.90 -9.40 8.96
N GLY A 416 -17.16 -10.47 8.77
CA GLY A 416 -15.70 -10.44 8.83
C GLY A 416 -15.04 -9.49 7.81
N GLN A 417 -15.73 -9.15 6.72
CA GLN A 417 -15.20 -8.18 5.73
C GLN A 417 -15.32 -6.74 6.25
N GLU A 418 -16.49 -6.34 6.73
CA GLU A 418 -16.72 -5.01 7.29
C GLU A 418 -15.85 -4.78 8.54
N ILE A 419 -15.70 -5.82 9.39
CA ILE A 419 -14.83 -5.73 10.57
C ILE A 419 -13.39 -5.43 10.17
N ARG A 420 -12.83 -6.17 9.19
CA ARG A 420 -11.46 -5.94 8.71
C ARG A 420 -11.28 -4.56 8.06
N ALA A 421 -12.24 -4.11 7.24
CA ALA A 421 -12.21 -2.78 6.64
C ALA A 421 -12.27 -1.68 7.71
N CYS A 422 -13.14 -1.85 8.70
CA CYS A 422 -13.27 -0.95 9.84
C CYS A 422 -11.98 -0.88 10.67
N GLN A 423 -11.37 -2.02 10.98
CA GLN A 423 -10.10 -2.10 11.71
C GLN A 423 -8.96 -1.41 10.94
N ARG A 424 -8.90 -1.57 9.62
CA ARG A 424 -7.91 -0.90 8.77
C ARG A 424 -8.08 0.61 8.80
N LEU A 425 -9.31 1.12 8.65
CA LEU A 425 -9.59 2.55 8.76
C LEU A 425 -9.37 3.07 10.18
N GLY A 426 -9.66 2.26 11.20
CA GLY A 426 -9.32 2.55 12.59
C GLY A 426 -7.81 2.72 12.81
N LEU A 427 -6.99 1.90 12.15
CA LEU A 427 -5.53 2.02 12.22
C LEU A 427 -5.04 3.31 11.53
N LEU A 428 -5.62 3.68 10.38
CA LEU A 428 -5.35 4.96 9.73
C LEU A 428 -5.75 6.15 10.62
N ALA A 429 -6.93 6.07 11.27
CA ALA A 429 -7.35 7.07 12.23
C ALA A 429 -6.32 7.22 13.37
N MET A 430 -5.88 6.11 13.96
CA MET A 430 -4.87 6.12 15.02
C MET A 430 -3.54 6.72 14.57
N ALA A 431 -3.12 6.49 13.33
CA ALA A 431 -1.91 7.11 12.78
C ALA A 431 -2.05 8.64 12.71
N GLY A 432 -3.18 9.14 12.22
CA GLY A 432 -3.48 10.57 12.19
C GLY A 432 -3.61 11.19 13.58
N GLU A 433 -4.32 10.54 14.51
CA GLU A 433 -4.47 11.02 15.90
C GLU A 433 -3.12 11.09 16.63
N LEU A 434 -2.24 10.09 16.43
CA LEU A 434 -0.89 10.10 16.99
C LEU A 434 -0.05 11.24 16.37
N ALA A 435 -0.15 11.44 15.05
CA ALA A 435 0.56 12.53 14.39
C ALA A 435 0.05 13.90 14.86
N SER A 436 -1.26 14.07 15.09
CA SER A 436 -1.84 15.30 15.65
C SER A 436 -1.40 15.53 17.09
N ARG A 437 -1.51 14.52 17.94
CA ARG A 437 -1.10 14.57 19.36
C ARG A 437 0.38 14.92 19.53
N ASN A 438 1.23 14.42 18.63
CA ASN A 438 2.67 14.68 18.63
C ASN A 438 3.05 15.98 17.91
N GLY A 439 2.08 16.81 17.49
CA GLY A 439 2.30 18.12 16.88
C GLY A 439 2.80 18.06 15.43
N ILE A 440 2.70 16.91 14.76
CA ILE A 440 3.08 16.76 13.36
C ILE A 440 1.95 17.21 12.44
N LEU A 441 0.71 16.86 12.75
CA LEU A 441 -0.48 17.37 12.07
C LEU A 441 -1.11 18.50 12.91
N PRO A 442 -1.42 19.66 12.32
CA PRO A 442 -2.03 20.78 13.02
C PRO A 442 -3.56 20.61 13.14
N TRP A 443 -4.00 19.38 13.44
CA TRP A 443 -5.42 19.05 13.46
C TRP A 443 -5.98 19.04 14.88
N PRO A 444 -7.26 19.38 15.06
CA PRO A 444 -7.94 19.19 16.32
C PRO A 444 -8.08 17.69 16.63
N ASP A 445 -8.16 17.37 17.92
CA ASP A 445 -8.41 16.02 18.39
C ASP A 445 -9.67 15.43 17.75
N GLY A 446 -9.55 14.20 17.23
CA GLY A 446 -10.67 13.49 16.62
C GLY A 446 -10.86 13.74 15.12
N GLU A 447 -10.09 14.59 14.47
CA GLU A 447 -10.23 14.87 13.03
C GLU A 447 -9.91 13.64 12.16
N ALA A 448 -8.84 12.93 12.45
CA ALA A 448 -8.50 11.70 11.76
C ALA A 448 -9.59 10.62 11.95
N THR A 449 -10.12 10.53 13.16
CA THR A 449 -11.24 9.63 13.50
C THR A 449 -12.51 10.02 12.75
N ARG A 450 -12.83 11.30 12.64
CA ARG A 450 -13.97 11.81 11.87
C ARG A 450 -13.83 11.42 10.40
N ALA A 451 -12.69 11.70 9.80
CA ALA A 451 -12.40 11.38 8.40
C ALA A 451 -12.54 9.86 8.12
N ALA A 452 -11.92 9.02 8.95
CA ALA A 452 -12.00 7.58 8.81
C ALA A 452 -13.43 7.03 8.94
N ARG A 453 -14.26 7.60 9.82
CA ARG A 453 -15.69 7.22 9.94
C ARG A 453 -16.49 7.61 8.71
N THR A 454 -16.25 8.80 8.16
CA THR A 454 -16.88 9.26 6.91
C THR A 454 -16.52 8.32 5.75
N ILE A 455 -15.24 7.96 5.63
CA ILE A 455 -14.77 7.02 4.60
C ILE A 455 -15.37 5.62 4.81
N PHE A 456 -15.45 5.12 6.04
CA PHE A 456 -16.05 3.81 6.31
C PHE A 456 -17.54 3.78 5.94
N ALA A 457 -18.29 4.82 6.30
CA ALA A 457 -19.71 4.93 5.95
C ALA A 457 -19.91 5.00 4.42
N ALA A 458 -19.11 5.79 3.71
CA ALA A 458 -19.15 5.88 2.25
C ALA A 458 -18.79 4.52 1.59
N TRP A 459 -17.74 3.85 2.08
CA TRP A 459 -17.35 2.53 1.59
C TRP A 459 -18.45 1.48 1.81
N LEU A 460 -19.09 1.49 2.98
CA LEU A 460 -20.18 0.59 3.31
C LEU A 460 -21.41 0.86 2.44
N ALA A 461 -21.76 2.14 2.22
CA ALA A 461 -22.86 2.54 1.34
C ALA A 461 -22.63 2.10 -0.12
N ALA A 462 -21.41 2.30 -0.65
CA ALA A 462 -21.03 1.89 -1.99
C ALA A 462 -21.13 0.37 -2.21
N ARG A 463 -21.04 -0.44 -1.14
CA ARG A 463 -21.25 -1.90 -1.18
C ARG A 463 -22.71 -2.31 -1.01
N GLY A 464 -23.64 -1.36 -0.87
CA GLY A 464 -25.06 -1.62 -0.64
C GLY A 464 -25.40 -1.98 0.81
N GLY A 465 -24.59 -1.56 1.79
CA GLY A 465 -24.83 -1.75 3.22
C GLY A 465 -24.14 -2.99 3.83
N VAL A 466 -24.66 -3.47 4.96
CA VAL A 466 -24.14 -4.62 5.73
C VAL A 466 -24.41 -5.93 5.01
N GLY A 467 -23.48 -6.86 5.08
CA GLY A 467 -23.57 -8.20 4.51
C GLY A 467 -22.51 -8.46 3.44
N ALA A 468 -22.20 -9.72 3.19
CA ALA A 468 -21.15 -10.06 2.24
C ALA A 468 -21.51 -9.56 0.82
N ALA A 469 -20.61 -8.78 0.21
CA ALA A 469 -20.82 -8.31 -1.16
C ALA A 469 -20.98 -9.45 -2.17
N GLU A 470 -20.36 -10.60 -1.87
CA GLU A 470 -20.51 -11.82 -2.65
C GLU A 470 -21.93 -12.38 -2.60
N ASP A 471 -22.57 -12.31 -1.42
CA ASP A 471 -23.94 -12.77 -1.25
C ASP A 471 -24.91 -11.91 -2.06
N ARG A 472 -24.71 -10.57 -2.05
CA ARG A 472 -25.52 -9.67 -2.87
C ARG A 472 -25.29 -9.89 -4.35
N ALA A 473 -24.02 -9.98 -4.77
CA ALA A 473 -23.68 -10.26 -6.16
C ALA A 473 -24.26 -11.59 -6.64
N ALA A 474 -24.32 -12.61 -5.76
CA ALA A 474 -24.94 -13.89 -6.09
C ALA A 474 -26.46 -13.75 -6.29
N VAL A 475 -27.14 -13.02 -5.42
CA VAL A 475 -28.59 -12.75 -5.56
C VAL A 475 -28.87 -11.95 -6.82
N GLN A 476 -28.12 -10.87 -7.07
CA GLN A 476 -28.24 -10.04 -8.26
C GLN A 476 -28.01 -10.81 -9.56
N GLN A 477 -27.02 -11.70 -9.58
CA GLN A 477 -26.73 -12.53 -10.76
C GLN A 477 -27.89 -13.49 -11.06
N VAL A 478 -28.48 -14.11 -10.04
CA VAL A 478 -29.63 -15.01 -10.22
C VAL A 478 -30.86 -14.22 -10.62
N ALA A 479 -31.12 -13.08 -9.98
CA ALA A 479 -32.23 -12.18 -10.34
C ALA A 479 -32.07 -11.66 -11.80
N GLY A 480 -30.90 -11.22 -12.17
CA GLY A 480 -30.58 -10.77 -13.52
C GLY A 480 -30.79 -11.86 -14.58
N PHE A 481 -30.37 -13.10 -14.28
CA PHE A 481 -30.63 -14.23 -15.18
C PHE A 481 -32.12 -14.48 -15.38
N ILE A 482 -32.90 -14.46 -14.30
CA ILE A 482 -34.36 -14.66 -14.35
C ILE A 482 -35.02 -13.49 -15.07
N ALA A 483 -34.67 -12.26 -14.79
CA ALA A 483 -35.21 -11.07 -15.47
C ALA A 483 -34.98 -11.11 -16.97
N THR A 484 -33.78 -11.50 -17.41
CA THR A 484 -33.41 -11.57 -18.84
C THR A 484 -34.05 -12.75 -19.57
N HIS A 485 -34.14 -13.92 -18.93
CA HIS A 485 -34.46 -15.18 -19.58
C HIS A 485 -35.79 -15.79 -19.16
N GLY A 486 -36.42 -15.30 -18.08
CA GLY A 486 -37.61 -15.88 -17.47
C GLY A 486 -38.82 -15.97 -18.41
N ALA A 487 -38.97 -15.03 -19.35
CA ALA A 487 -40.06 -15.04 -20.32
C ALA A 487 -39.78 -15.97 -21.51
N GLY A 488 -38.52 -16.10 -21.95
CA GLY A 488 -38.18 -16.75 -23.23
C GLY A 488 -37.62 -18.15 -23.15
N ARG A 489 -37.00 -18.52 -22.01
CA ARG A 489 -36.27 -19.79 -21.87
C ARG A 489 -36.87 -20.76 -20.85
N PHE A 490 -38.05 -20.46 -20.26
CA PHE A 490 -38.72 -21.29 -19.32
C PHE A 490 -40.11 -21.72 -19.80
N GLN A 491 -40.40 -23.00 -19.80
CA GLN A 491 -41.64 -23.59 -20.23
C GLN A 491 -42.63 -23.74 -19.04
N PRO A 492 -43.93 -23.43 -19.20
CA PRO A 492 -44.89 -23.74 -18.13
C PRO A 492 -45.02 -25.26 -17.91
N ILE A 493 -45.18 -25.66 -16.66
CA ILE A 493 -45.43 -27.09 -16.32
C ILE A 493 -46.82 -27.52 -16.74
N THR A 494 -47.81 -26.62 -16.63
CA THR A 494 -49.22 -26.87 -16.92
C THR A 494 -49.66 -26.02 -18.09
N GLY A 495 -50.49 -26.59 -19.04
CA GLY A 495 -51.00 -25.91 -20.22
C GLY A 495 -50.66 -26.65 -21.51
N GLU A 496 -51.21 -26.24 -22.65
CA GLU A 496 -50.87 -26.76 -23.98
C GLU A 496 -49.36 -26.60 -24.23
N ALA A 497 -48.75 -27.66 -24.78
CA ALA A 497 -47.30 -27.65 -25.07
C ALA A 497 -46.98 -26.55 -26.10
N PRO A 498 -46.29 -25.49 -25.72
CA PRO A 498 -45.98 -24.46 -26.66
C PRO A 498 -44.81 -24.87 -27.53
N THR A 499 -44.66 -24.15 -28.62
CA THR A 499 -43.52 -24.06 -29.53
C THR A 499 -42.22 -24.50 -28.90
N VAL A 500 -41.41 -25.27 -29.61
CA VAL A 500 -40.07 -25.69 -29.21
C VAL A 500 -39.26 -24.52 -28.68
N ILE A 501 -38.94 -24.50 -27.37
CA ILE A 501 -38.08 -23.50 -26.78
C ILE A 501 -36.61 -23.92 -27.03
N ASN A 502 -35.94 -23.22 -27.94
CA ASN A 502 -34.53 -23.43 -28.19
C ASN A 502 -33.73 -22.96 -26.96
N ASN A 503 -32.74 -23.75 -26.55
CA ASN A 503 -31.88 -23.47 -25.38
C ASN A 503 -32.66 -23.29 -24.06
N ARG A 504 -33.56 -24.24 -23.78
CA ARG A 504 -34.43 -24.21 -22.58
C ARG A 504 -33.62 -24.26 -21.30
N ALA A 505 -33.75 -23.22 -20.44
CA ALA A 505 -33.11 -23.10 -19.13
C ALA A 505 -33.83 -23.93 -18.05
N GLY A 506 -35.13 -24.16 -18.20
CA GLY A 506 -35.94 -24.89 -17.24
C GLY A 506 -37.43 -24.75 -17.51
N PHE A 507 -38.16 -24.88 -16.43
CA PHE A 507 -39.63 -24.76 -16.42
C PHE A 507 -40.06 -23.71 -15.41
N TRP A 508 -41.33 -23.31 -15.42
CA TRP A 508 -41.90 -22.47 -14.38
C TRP A 508 -43.30 -22.99 -13.99
N ARG A 509 -43.68 -22.70 -12.76
CA ARG A 509 -45.07 -22.94 -12.23
C ARG A 509 -45.51 -21.75 -11.40
N GLN A 510 -46.78 -21.62 -11.13
CA GLN A 510 -47.28 -20.69 -10.13
C GLN A 510 -46.96 -21.21 -8.73
N ASP A 511 -46.52 -20.35 -7.85
CA ASP A 511 -46.38 -20.61 -6.43
C ASP A 511 -47.74 -20.40 -5.70
N GLU A 512 -47.79 -20.70 -4.42
CA GLU A 512 -49.00 -20.60 -3.58
C GLU A 512 -49.49 -19.15 -3.40
N GLN A 513 -48.66 -18.15 -3.77
CA GLN A 513 -48.94 -16.71 -3.65
C GLN A 513 -49.27 -16.07 -5.01
N GLY A 514 -49.39 -16.88 -6.07
CA GLY A 514 -49.66 -16.40 -7.45
C GLY A 514 -48.44 -15.90 -8.20
N GLY A 515 -47.24 -15.94 -7.59
CA GLY A 515 -45.97 -15.62 -8.21
C GLY A 515 -45.47 -16.76 -9.11
N ARG A 516 -44.39 -16.50 -9.87
CA ARG A 516 -43.73 -17.56 -10.64
C ARG A 516 -42.61 -18.19 -9.81
N GLU A 517 -42.53 -19.52 -9.85
CA GLU A 517 -41.41 -20.30 -9.34
C GLU A 517 -40.69 -20.94 -10.54
N TYR A 518 -39.43 -20.57 -10.74
CA TYR A 518 -38.58 -21.01 -11.85
C TYR A 518 -37.85 -22.30 -11.46
N LEU A 519 -38.00 -23.34 -12.23
CA LEU A 519 -37.42 -24.67 -12.03
C LEU A 519 -36.22 -24.84 -12.95
N ILE A 520 -35.06 -24.51 -12.45
CA ILE A 520 -33.84 -24.40 -13.25
C ILE A 520 -33.10 -25.74 -13.32
N HIS A 521 -32.72 -26.19 -14.51
CA HIS A 521 -31.93 -27.40 -14.70
C HIS A 521 -30.56 -27.31 -14.05
N PRO A 522 -30.02 -28.40 -13.48
CA PRO A 522 -28.70 -28.37 -12.82
C PRO A 522 -27.55 -27.90 -13.72
N GLN A 523 -27.58 -28.27 -15.00
CA GLN A 523 -26.57 -27.80 -15.97
C GLN A 523 -26.63 -26.29 -16.19
N THR A 524 -27.84 -25.75 -16.41
CA THR A 524 -28.05 -24.30 -16.51
C THR A 524 -27.70 -23.59 -15.21
N TRP A 525 -28.07 -24.19 -14.06
CA TRP A 525 -27.74 -23.65 -12.75
C TRP A 525 -26.22 -23.47 -12.57
N SER A 526 -25.44 -24.52 -12.84
CA SER A 526 -23.98 -24.49 -12.65
C SER A 526 -23.24 -23.76 -13.78
N GLY A 527 -23.68 -23.88 -15.04
CA GLY A 527 -22.97 -23.39 -16.20
C GLY A 527 -23.30 -21.94 -16.58
N GLU A 528 -24.54 -21.50 -16.33
CA GLU A 528 -25.00 -20.17 -16.73
C GLU A 528 -25.39 -19.30 -15.53
N VAL A 529 -26.31 -19.76 -14.67
CA VAL A 529 -26.84 -18.96 -13.56
C VAL A 529 -25.76 -18.66 -12.53
N CYS A 530 -24.97 -19.67 -12.14
CA CYS A 530 -23.89 -19.53 -11.17
C CYS A 530 -22.51 -19.38 -11.85
N GLN A 531 -22.44 -18.85 -13.07
CA GLN A 531 -21.17 -18.67 -13.77
C GLN A 531 -20.18 -17.86 -12.91
N GLY A 532 -18.99 -18.43 -12.65
CA GLY A 532 -17.97 -17.82 -11.80
C GLY A 532 -18.22 -17.89 -10.29
N MET A 533 -19.27 -18.60 -9.85
CA MET A 533 -19.62 -18.81 -8.43
C MET A 533 -19.68 -20.29 -8.10
N ASN A 534 -19.63 -20.63 -6.80
CA ASN A 534 -19.91 -22.00 -6.36
C ASN A 534 -21.43 -22.24 -6.34
N PRO A 535 -21.97 -23.15 -7.18
CA PRO A 535 -23.41 -23.35 -7.30
C PRO A 535 -24.09 -23.81 -6.00
N THR A 536 -23.36 -24.57 -5.17
CA THR A 536 -23.87 -25.04 -3.87
C THR A 536 -23.98 -23.91 -2.87
N THR A 537 -22.97 -23.03 -2.81
CA THR A 537 -22.97 -21.86 -1.93
C THR A 537 -24.10 -20.90 -2.30
N VAL A 538 -24.29 -20.62 -3.61
CA VAL A 538 -25.40 -19.78 -4.09
C VAL A 538 -26.75 -20.38 -3.72
N ALA A 539 -26.94 -21.69 -3.92
CA ALA A 539 -28.20 -22.34 -3.58
C ALA A 539 -28.49 -22.28 -2.08
N ASN A 540 -27.48 -22.48 -1.22
CA ASN A 540 -27.63 -22.37 0.24
C ASN A 540 -28.02 -20.94 0.64
N LEU A 541 -27.37 -19.95 0.06
CA LEU A 541 -27.67 -18.53 0.31
C LEU A 541 -29.11 -18.18 -0.06
N LEU A 542 -29.56 -18.59 -1.26
CA LEU A 542 -30.91 -18.32 -1.70
C LEU A 542 -31.96 -19.07 -0.85
N ALA A 543 -31.65 -20.28 -0.38
CA ALA A 543 -32.51 -21.02 0.53
C ALA A 543 -32.62 -20.30 1.88
N GLN A 544 -31.51 -19.82 2.45
CA GLN A 544 -31.48 -19.02 3.69
C GLN A 544 -32.29 -17.73 3.59
N ARG A 545 -32.26 -17.08 2.41
CA ARG A 545 -33.03 -15.85 2.15
C ARG A 545 -34.47 -16.10 1.69
N GLY A 546 -34.91 -17.36 1.61
CA GLY A 546 -36.26 -17.72 1.22
C GLY A 546 -36.57 -17.55 -0.27
N TYR A 547 -35.55 -17.33 -1.12
CA TYR A 547 -35.74 -17.27 -2.57
C TYR A 547 -35.68 -18.63 -3.28
N LEU A 548 -35.07 -19.64 -2.63
CA LEU A 548 -34.98 -20.99 -3.15
C LEU A 548 -35.74 -21.94 -2.22
N ARG A 549 -36.69 -22.74 -2.78
CA ARG A 549 -37.41 -23.76 -2.07
C ARG A 549 -36.58 -25.05 -2.03
N SER A 550 -36.15 -25.44 -0.85
CA SER A 550 -35.48 -26.73 -0.63
C SER A 550 -36.48 -27.91 -0.72
N GLY A 551 -36.00 -29.06 -1.18
CA GLY A 551 -36.80 -30.28 -1.23
C GLY A 551 -37.05 -30.87 0.16
N ILE A 552 -37.95 -31.87 0.24
CA ILE A 552 -38.38 -32.55 1.48
C ILE A 552 -37.21 -33.12 2.30
N ASN A 553 -36.08 -33.43 1.64
CA ASN A 553 -34.90 -33.98 2.29
C ASN A 553 -33.88 -32.89 2.70
N GLY A 554 -34.25 -31.60 2.73
CA GLY A 554 -33.35 -30.46 3.01
C GLY A 554 -32.32 -30.20 1.94
N LYS A 555 -32.39 -30.85 0.77
CA LYS A 555 -31.49 -30.60 -0.36
C LYS A 555 -32.02 -29.45 -1.20
N ASN A 556 -31.12 -28.55 -1.64
CA ASN A 556 -31.48 -27.39 -2.45
C ASN A 556 -32.04 -27.76 -3.84
N ALA A 557 -31.61 -28.88 -4.42
CA ALA A 557 -32.20 -29.44 -5.64
C ALA A 557 -33.31 -30.43 -5.28
N GLN A 558 -34.52 -30.17 -5.75
CA GLN A 558 -35.69 -31.01 -5.55
C GLN A 558 -36.04 -31.85 -6.79
N SER A 559 -36.69 -32.99 -6.60
CA SER A 559 -37.17 -33.85 -7.69
C SER A 559 -38.59 -33.46 -8.07
N VAL A 560 -38.80 -33.04 -9.30
CA VAL A 560 -40.11 -32.60 -9.84
C VAL A 560 -40.39 -33.37 -11.11
N SER A 561 -41.68 -33.74 -11.33
CA SER A 561 -42.12 -34.33 -12.59
C SER A 561 -42.30 -33.22 -13.63
N LEU A 562 -41.55 -33.31 -14.72
CA LEU A 562 -41.52 -32.30 -15.76
C LEU A 562 -42.10 -32.81 -17.08
N PRO A 563 -42.85 -32.01 -17.85
CA PRO A 563 -43.39 -32.41 -19.13
C PRO A 563 -42.29 -32.88 -20.10
N GLY A 564 -42.48 -34.09 -20.67
CA GLY A 564 -41.54 -34.68 -21.64
C GLY A 564 -40.21 -35.18 -21.08
N LEU A 565 -39.91 -34.99 -19.77
CA LEU A 565 -38.65 -35.40 -19.14
C LEU A 565 -38.84 -36.37 -17.96
N GLY A 566 -40.09 -36.56 -17.48
CA GLY A 566 -40.35 -37.37 -16.28
C GLY A 566 -39.82 -36.73 -15.02
N LYS A 567 -39.39 -37.54 -14.03
CA LYS A 567 -38.78 -37.04 -12.78
C LYS A 567 -37.38 -36.52 -13.02
N ALA A 568 -37.17 -35.21 -12.83
CA ALA A 568 -35.87 -34.55 -12.94
C ALA A 568 -35.55 -33.74 -11.69
N ARG A 569 -34.24 -33.56 -11.40
CA ARG A 569 -33.78 -32.64 -10.35
C ARG A 569 -33.75 -31.21 -10.89
N VAL A 570 -34.22 -30.25 -10.09
CA VAL A 570 -34.24 -28.81 -10.41
C VAL A 570 -34.00 -27.95 -9.19
N TYR A 571 -33.50 -26.76 -9.40
CA TYR A 571 -33.47 -25.68 -8.39
C TYR A 571 -34.73 -24.83 -8.56
N ALA A 572 -35.54 -24.70 -7.51
CA ALA A 572 -36.80 -23.95 -7.56
C ALA A 572 -36.62 -22.57 -6.94
N VAL A 573 -36.60 -21.56 -7.79
CA VAL A 573 -36.32 -20.15 -7.41
C VAL A 573 -37.58 -19.32 -7.60
N SER A 574 -37.98 -18.56 -6.56
CA SER A 574 -39.14 -17.67 -6.58
C SER A 574 -38.85 -16.40 -7.39
N SER A 575 -39.82 -15.91 -8.16
CA SER A 575 -39.76 -14.62 -8.85
C SER A 575 -39.64 -13.41 -7.91
N ARG A 576 -39.89 -13.56 -6.62
CA ARG A 576 -39.68 -12.52 -5.59
C ARG A 576 -38.26 -11.98 -5.56
N ILE A 577 -37.28 -12.80 -5.93
CA ILE A 577 -35.88 -12.36 -6.04
C ILE A 577 -35.71 -11.16 -6.99
N CYS A 578 -36.53 -11.05 -8.04
CA CYS A 578 -36.49 -9.93 -8.98
C CYS A 578 -37.20 -8.68 -8.44
N GLN A 579 -38.16 -8.83 -7.55
CA GLN A 579 -38.93 -7.73 -6.97
C GLN A 579 -38.15 -7.06 -5.84
N ASP A 580 -37.53 -7.86 -4.98
CA ASP A 580 -36.76 -7.39 -3.83
C ASP A 580 -35.43 -6.72 -4.26
N GLU A 581 -34.90 -7.01 -5.45
CA GLU A 581 -33.73 -6.35 -6.02
C GLU A 581 -34.07 -5.05 -6.79
N ALA A 582 -35.33 -4.84 -7.14
CA ALA A 582 -35.78 -3.62 -7.82
C ALA A 582 -36.26 -2.53 -6.83
N ALA A 583 -36.43 -2.85 -5.57
CA ALA A 583 -36.82 -1.96 -4.47
C ALA A 583 -35.58 -1.48 -3.68
#